data_f9fd80eb576ce962ffe011da6ac4bf6e
#
_entry.id   f9fd80eb576ce962ffe011da6ac4bf6e
#
_cell.length_a   1.000
_cell.length_b   1.000
_cell.length_c   1.000
_cell.angle_alpha   90.00
_cell.angle_beta   90.00
_cell.angle_gamma   90.00
#
_symmetry.space_group_name_H-M   'P 1'
#
loop_
_entity.id
_entity.type
_entity.pdbx_description
1 polymer ?
#
loop_
_entity_poly.entity_id
_entity_poly.type
_entity_poly.pdbx_seq_one_letter_code
_entity_poly.pdbx_strand_id
1 'polypeptide(L)'
;MLPAETAPGSAVELSAPDILLWGALPYIMVVVLVGGLVWRYKYDQFGWTTRSSQLYESKLLRIASPLFHFGLLAVIAGHFFGLVIPKAWTEAVGMSQEFYHFNALLVGGIAGVGTLGGILLLIYRRRTTGPVFMATTKNDKTMYVVLTAAIVFGLWTTLASVFEGEHGHNYRDTVAPWFRSLFVFQPDITAMAAAPFSFHLHTLVGMALFVIWPFTRLVHAFTAPLHYLFRPYIVYRSRDRDRGGSAGAAAARTSRTAARRGWSAVGTRDRDTRNR
;
A
#
# COMPACT_ATOMS: atom_id res chain seq x y z
N MET A 1 56.08 23.83 21.02
CA MET A 1 55.33 22.75 20.37
C MET A 1 53.90 23.25 20.23
N LEU A 2 53.55 23.81 19.06
CA LEU A 2 52.21 24.34 18.79
C LEU A 2 51.29 23.15 18.51
N PRO A 3 50.02 23.14 19.01
CA PRO A 3 49.11 22.10 18.67
C PRO A 3 48.74 22.16 17.17
N ALA A 4 48.75 21.01 16.53
CA ALA A 4 48.39 20.86 15.13
C ALA A 4 46.95 21.37 14.93
N GLU A 5 46.85 22.39 14.09
CA GLU A 5 45.59 22.93 13.59
C GLU A 5 44.82 21.80 12.87
N THR A 6 43.71 21.35 13.44
CA THR A 6 42.84 20.40 12.80
C THR A 6 42.32 21.05 11.53
N ALA A 7 42.66 20.48 10.39
CA ALA A 7 42.18 20.92 9.09
C ALA A 7 40.64 21.04 9.11
N PRO A 8 40.06 22.11 8.53
CA PRO A 8 38.62 22.24 8.42
C PRO A 8 38.05 21.02 7.66
N GLY A 9 37.03 20.40 8.22
CA GLY A 9 36.40 19.19 7.70
C GLY A 9 36.20 19.29 6.18
N SER A 10 36.68 18.30 5.45
CA SER A 10 36.53 18.19 4.01
C SER A 10 35.04 18.33 3.67
N ALA A 11 34.70 19.45 3.04
CA ALA A 11 33.37 19.62 2.47
C ALA A 11 33.10 18.40 1.58
N VAL A 12 31.98 17.71 1.83
CA VAL A 12 31.59 16.58 0.97
C VAL A 12 31.40 17.16 -0.42
N GLU A 13 32.34 16.85 -1.34
CA GLU A 13 32.18 17.25 -2.73
C GLU A 13 31.01 16.48 -3.33
N LEU A 14 29.94 17.20 -3.60
CA LEU A 14 28.75 16.62 -4.24
C LEU A 14 29.08 16.22 -5.67
N SER A 15 28.88 14.95 -5.98
CA SER A 15 29.01 14.45 -7.33
C SER A 15 27.79 14.82 -8.19
N ALA A 16 27.95 14.87 -9.51
CA ALA A 16 26.81 15.08 -10.42
C ALA A 16 25.68 14.04 -10.22
N PRO A 17 25.95 12.74 -10.01
CA PRO A 17 24.93 11.77 -9.62
C PRO A 17 24.17 12.15 -8.33
N ASP A 18 24.83 12.68 -7.29
CA ASP A 18 24.15 13.08 -6.06
C ASP A 18 23.14 14.20 -6.31
N ILE A 19 23.51 15.19 -7.11
CA ILE A 19 22.62 16.30 -7.48
C ILE A 19 21.41 15.79 -8.27
N LEU A 20 21.62 14.86 -9.20
CA LEU A 20 20.52 14.29 -9.99
C LEU A 20 19.61 13.39 -9.14
N LEU A 21 20.17 12.49 -8.34
CA LEU A 21 19.40 11.50 -7.59
C LEU A 21 18.69 12.10 -6.38
N TRP A 22 19.34 13.04 -5.67
CA TRP A 22 18.81 13.54 -4.40
C TRP A 22 18.26 14.97 -4.50
N GLY A 23 18.63 15.70 -5.56
CA GLY A 23 18.13 17.04 -5.85
C GLY A 23 16.99 17.06 -6.86
N ALA A 24 17.17 16.47 -8.05
CA ALA A 24 16.21 16.58 -9.14
C ALA A 24 15.17 15.45 -9.18
N LEU A 25 15.59 14.19 -9.01
CA LEU A 25 14.75 13.00 -9.17
C LEU A 25 13.49 13.00 -8.27
N PRO A 26 13.54 13.46 -6.99
CA PRO A 26 12.35 13.54 -6.15
C PRO A 26 11.25 14.41 -6.75
N TYR A 27 11.61 15.55 -7.35
CA TYR A 27 10.63 16.45 -7.98
C TYR A 27 10.08 15.87 -9.29
N ILE A 28 10.92 15.23 -10.09
CA ILE A 28 10.47 14.51 -11.29
C ILE A 28 9.48 13.42 -10.90
N MET A 29 9.77 12.66 -9.86
CA MET A 29 8.86 11.64 -9.32
C MET A 29 7.53 12.23 -8.90
N VAL A 30 7.50 13.37 -8.18
CA VAL A 30 6.25 14.04 -7.78
C VAL A 30 5.47 14.51 -9.00
N VAL A 31 6.13 15.09 -10.00
CA VAL A 31 5.47 15.52 -11.25
C VAL A 31 4.84 14.34 -11.97
N VAL A 32 5.55 13.22 -12.10
CA VAL A 32 5.01 12.00 -12.73
C VAL A 32 3.86 11.42 -11.92
N LEU A 33 3.98 11.36 -10.58
CA LEU A 33 2.93 10.87 -9.71
C LEU A 33 1.65 11.71 -9.84
N VAL A 34 1.75 13.02 -9.64
CA VAL A 34 0.60 13.93 -9.67
C VAL A 34 0.02 14.02 -11.08
N GLY A 35 0.87 14.25 -12.08
CA GLY A 35 0.45 14.31 -13.47
C GLY A 35 -0.21 13.02 -13.95
N GLY A 36 0.37 11.87 -13.60
CA GLY A 36 -0.19 10.55 -13.89
C GLY A 36 -1.52 10.28 -13.22
N LEU A 37 -1.69 10.69 -11.95
CA LEU A 37 -2.98 10.59 -11.25
C LEU A 37 -4.05 11.48 -11.87
N VAL A 38 -3.72 12.73 -12.21
CA VAL A 38 -4.64 13.66 -12.89
C VAL A 38 -5.03 13.13 -14.27
N TRP A 39 -4.05 12.64 -15.04
CA TRP A 39 -4.32 12.03 -16.34
C TRP A 39 -5.27 10.83 -16.21
N ARG A 40 -4.99 9.92 -15.27
CA ARG A 40 -5.82 8.74 -15.05
C ARG A 40 -7.22 9.09 -14.58
N TYR A 41 -7.36 10.07 -13.71
CA TYR A 41 -8.66 10.55 -13.23
C TYR A 41 -9.51 11.12 -14.37
N LYS A 42 -8.88 11.81 -15.34
CA LYS A 42 -9.60 12.40 -16.49
C LYS A 42 -9.92 11.38 -17.59
N TYR A 43 -9.00 10.48 -17.89
CA TYR A 43 -9.07 9.67 -19.13
C TYR A 43 -9.23 8.17 -18.88
N ASP A 44 -8.96 7.65 -17.70
CA ASP A 44 -9.05 6.22 -17.35
C ASP A 44 -9.72 5.99 -16.00
N GLN A 45 -10.91 6.55 -15.79
CA GLN A 45 -11.66 6.42 -14.54
C GLN A 45 -12.04 4.96 -14.24
N PHE A 46 -12.37 4.16 -15.25
CA PHE A 46 -12.70 2.74 -15.11
C PHE A 46 -11.48 1.87 -14.75
N GLY A 47 -10.27 2.33 -15.07
CA GLY A 47 -9.03 1.70 -14.63
C GLY A 47 -8.71 1.96 -13.16
N TRP A 48 -9.42 2.86 -12.49
CA TRP A 48 -9.22 3.22 -11.08
C TRP A 48 -9.88 2.20 -10.16
N THR A 49 -9.31 1.01 -10.09
CA THR A 49 -9.89 -0.15 -9.40
C THR A 49 -8.82 -1.02 -8.75
N THR A 50 -9.21 -1.76 -7.72
CA THR A 50 -8.38 -2.79 -7.08
C THR A 50 -8.17 -4.01 -7.98
N ARG A 51 -9.01 -4.22 -9.02
CA ARG A 51 -9.08 -5.45 -9.80
C ARG A 51 -9.19 -6.68 -8.90
N SER A 52 -10.18 -6.66 -8.00
CA SER A 52 -10.38 -7.72 -7.01
C SER A 52 -10.54 -9.07 -7.67
N SER A 53 -9.86 -10.07 -7.13
CA SER A 53 -9.95 -11.47 -7.53
C SER A 53 -10.58 -12.37 -6.46
N GLN A 54 -11.36 -11.77 -5.55
CA GLN A 54 -11.99 -12.47 -4.42
C GLN A 54 -12.96 -13.58 -4.87
N LEU A 55 -13.63 -13.38 -6.01
CA LEU A 55 -14.55 -14.37 -6.58
C LEU A 55 -13.84 -15.67 -6.99
N TYR A 56 -12.56 -15.61 -7.35
CA TYR A 56 -11.80 -16.79 -7.77
C TYR A 56 -11.21 -17.58 -6.61
N GLU A 57 -10.83 -16.89 -5.53
CA GLU A 57 -10.28 -17.49 -4.31
C GLU A 57 -10.39 -16.48 -3.16
N SER A 58 -10.98 -16.89 -2.04
CA SER A 58 -11.24 -16.02 -0.89
C SER A 58 -10.53 -16.44 0.40
N LYS A 59 -10.09 -17.70 0.55
CA LYS A 59 -9.52 -18.21 1.81
C LYS A 59 -8.17 -17.57 2.12
N LEU A 60 -7.23 -17.65 1.17
CA LEU A 60 -5.91 -17.04 1.32
C LEU A 60 -6.01 -15.51 1.32
N LEU A 61 -6.88 -14.95 0.47
CA LEU A 61 -7.08 -13.50 0.40
C LEU A 61 -7.54 -12.90 1.73
N ARG A 62 -8.39 -13.62 2.48
CA ARG A 62 -8.92 -13.19 3.79
C ARG A 62 -7.83 -12.97 4.83
N ILE A 63 -6.71 -13.67 4.73
CA ILE A 63 -5.57 -13.55 5.64
C ILE A 63 -4.52 -12.62 5.04
N ALA A 64 -4.12 -12.87 3.80
CA ALA A 64 -3.01 -12.19 3.16
C ALA A 64 -3.28 -10.69 2.95
N SER A 65 -4.51 -10.31 2.56
CA SER A 65 -4.83 -8.92 2.31
C SER A 65 -4.87 -8.06 3.57
N PRO A 66 -5.56 -8.43 4.67
CA PRO A 66 -5.48 -7.68 5.92
C PRO A 66 -4.07 -7.61 6.48
N LEU A 67 -3.33 -8.72 6.50
CA LEU A 67 -1.95 -8.74 6.99
C LEU A 67 -1.06 -7.75 6.24
N PHE A 68 -1.16 -7.75 4.90
CA PHE A 68 -0.43 -6.80 4.06
C PHE A 68 -0.85 -5.35 4.34
N HIS A 69 -2.16 -5.05 4.33
CA HIS A 69 -2.62 -3.67 4.42
C HIS A 69 -2.42 -3.07 5.81
N PHE A 70 -2.69 -3.80 6.89
CA PHE A 70 -2.46 -3.30 8.24
C PHE A 70 -0.96 -3.16 8.53
N GLY A 71 -0.13 -4.12 8.07
CA GLY A 71 1.31 -4.00 8.16
C GLY A 71 1.81 -2.76 7.40
N LEU A 72 1.36 -2.57 6.16
CA LEU A 72 1.72 -1.43 5.34
C LEU A 72 1.29 -0.09 5.95
N LEU A 73 0.08 -0.01 6.51
CA LEU A 73 -0.39 1.21 7.21
C LEU A 73 0.49 1.54 8.42
N ALA A 74 0.91 0.53 9.19
CA ALA A 74 1.85 0.72 10.29
C ALA A 74 3.23 1.18 9.78
N VAL A 75 3.73 0.61 8.67
CA VAL A 75 4.98 1.05 8.02
C VAL A 75 4.86 2.50 7.55
N ILE A 76 3.76 2.90 6.91
CA ILE A 76 3.52 4.28 6.47
C ILE A 76 3.48 5.23 7.67
N ALA A 77 2.78 4.85 8.76
CA ALA A 77 2.77 5.64 9.99
C ALA A 77 4.19 5.80 10.56
N GLY A 78 4.99 4.74 10.59
CA GLY A 78 6.40 4.80 11.01
C GLY A 78 7.23 5.75 10.16
N HIS A 79 7.06 5.73 8.83
CA HIS A 79 7.72 6.69 7.93
C HIS A 79 7.27 8.13 8.21
N PHE A 80 5.97 8.35 8.43
CA PHE A 80 5.48 9.68 8.79
C PHE A 80 6.13 10.19 10.07
N PHE A 81 6.13 9.40 11.14
CA PHE A 81 6.76 9.78 12.40
C PHE A 81 8.27 9.97 12.26
N GLY A 82 8.95 9.13 11.50
CA GLY A 82 10.39 9.18 11.35
C GLY A 82 10.91 10.30 10.45
N LEU A 83 10.23 10.57 9.35
CA LEU A 83 10.68 11.53 8.34
C LEU A 83 10.12 12.93 8.53
N VAL A 84 8.82 13.03 8.89
CA VAL A 84 8.12 14.32 8.98
C VAL A 84 8.35 15.00 10.32
N ILE A 85 8.32 14.24 11.43
CA ILE A 85 8.45 14.82 12.78
C ILE A 85 9.93 15.06 13.11
N PRO A 86 10.35 16.32 13.36
CA PRO A 86 11.72 16.63 13.72
C PRO A 86 12.15 15.95 15.04
N LYS A 87 13.41 15.58 15.12
CA LYS A 87 14.05 15.03 16.32
C LYS A 87 13.82 15.92 17.56
N ALA A 88 14.01 17.24 17.37
CA ALA A 88 13.83 18.23 18.44
C ALA A 88 12.41 18.22 19.05
N TRP A 89 11.36 17.90 18.29
CA TRP A 89 10.00 17.83 18.82
C TRP A 89 9.80 16.62 19.71
N THR A 90 10.39 15.48 19.37
CA THR A 90 10.30 14.28 20.20
C THR A 90 11.11 14.44 21.49
N GLU A 91 12.26 15.12 21.44
CA GLU A 91 13.06 15.46 22.59
C GLU A 91 12.35 16.46 23.52
N ALA A 92 11.69 17.47 22.96
CA ALA A 92 10.92 18.47 23.72
C ALA A 92 9.76 17.87 24.53
N VAL A 93 9.20 16.73 24.11
CA VAL A 93 8.17 15.98 24.87
C VAL A 93 8.78 14.92 25.80
N GLY A 94 10.11 14.91 25.97
CA GLY A 94 10.80 14.01 26.90
C GLY A 94 11.09 12.61 26.36
N MET A 95 10.94 12.39 25.05
CA MET A 95 11.26 11.10 24.43
C MET A 95 12.77 11.00 24.17
N SER A 96 13.46 10.09 24.85
CA SER A 96 14.88 9.84 24.58
C SER A 96 15.10 9.22 23.21
N GLN A 97 16.27 9.45 22.61
CA GLN A 97 16.61 8.87 21.30
C GLN A 97 16.71 7.34 21.36
N GLU A 98 17.18 6.78 22.43
CA GLU A 98 17.25 5.33 22.66
C GLU A 98 15.86 4.70 22.67
N PHE A 99 14.93 5.29 23.43
CA PHE A 99 13.54 4.83 23.48
C PHE A 99 12.87 4.94 22.11
N TYR A 100 13.09 6.06 21.41
CA TYR A 100 12.59 6.23 20.06
C TYR A 100 13.15 5.16 19.11
N HIS A 101 14.46 4.95 19.11
CA HIS A 101 15.15 4.00 18.26
C HIS A 101 14.67 2.56 18.53
N PHE A 102 14.59 2.17 19.81
CA PHE A 102 14.05 0.85 20.20
C PHE A 102 12.62 0.63 19.65
N ASN A 103 11.73 1.60 19.84
CA ASN A 103 10.35 1.51 19.34
C ASN A 103 10.30 1.47 17.81
N ALA A 104 11.11 2.28 17.13
CA ALA A 104 11.17 2.30 15.68
C ALA A 104 11.62 0.94 15.12
N LEU A 105 12.62 0.31 15.74
CA LEU A 105 13.09 -1.02 15.34
C LEU A 105 12.06 -2.11 15.65
N LEU A 106 11.48 -2.09 16.84
CA LEU A 106 10.52 -3.11 17.27
C LEU A 106 9.23 -3.04 16.44
N VAL A 107 8.57 -1.88 16.45
CA VAL A 107 7.29 -1.70 15.75
C VAL A 107 7.49 -1.73 14.25
N GLY A 108 8.53 -1.07 13.75
CA GLY A 108 8.91 -1.08 12.33
C GLY A 108 9.26 -2.47 11.82
N GLY A 109 10.02 -3.23 12.60
CA GLY A 109 10.38 -4.62 12.30
C GLY A 109 9.17 -5.54 12.21
N ILE A 110 8.29 -5.51 13.21
CA ILE A 110 7.04 -6.31 13.22
C ILE A 110 6.15 -5.92 12.04
N ALA A 111 5.94 -4.63 11.80
CA ALA A 111 5.14 -4.12 10.70
C ALA A 111 5.74 -4.51 9.34
N GLY A 112 7.05 -4.39 9.18
CA GLY A 112 7.77 -4.77 7.97
C GLY A 112 7.68 -6.26 7.66
N VAL A 113 7.91 -7.12 8.66
CA VAL A 113 7.77 -8.58 8.53
C VAL A 113 6.33 -8.97 8.20
N GLY A 114 5.34 -8.36 8.87
CA GLY A 114 3.93 -8.57 8.58
C GLY A 114 3.57 -8.16 7.14
N THR A 115 4.06 -7.00 6.70
CA THR A 115 3.86 -6.51 5.32
C THR A 115 4.50 -7.46 4.30
N LEU A 116 5.74 -7.89 4.55
CA LEU A 116 6.44 -8.85 3.68
C LEU A 116 5.71 -10.20 3.63
N GLY A 117 5.32 -10.74 4.78
CA GLY A 117 4.54 -11.98 4.85
C GLY A 117 3.23 -11.86 4.08
N GLY A 118 2.51 -10.76 4.25
CA GLY A 118 1.28 -10.48 3.53
C GLY A 118 1.45 -10.43 2.02
N ILE A 119 2.46 -9.69 1.51
CA ILE A 119 2.71 -9.60 0.06
C ILE A 119 3.17 -10.94 -0.53
N LEU A 120 4.01 -11.70 0.18
CA LEU A 120 4.44 -13.03 -0.25
C LEU A 120 3.27 -14.01 -0.34
N LEU A 121 2.34 -13.99 0.61
CA LEU A 121 1.11 -14.78 0.55
C LEU A 121 0.22 -14.36 -0.63
N LEU A 122 0.11 -13.05 -0.94
CA LEU A 122 -0.61 -12.57 -2.11
C LEU A 122 0.04 -13.03 -3.42
N ILE A 123 1.37 -13.03 -3.50
CA ILE A 123 2.12 -13.53 -4.66
C ILE A 123 1.95 -15.04 -4.79
N TYR A 124 2.09 -15.78 -3.70
CA TYR A 124 1.86 -17.24 -3.66
C TYR A 124 0.47 -17.60 -4.18
N ARG A 125 -0.58 -16.93 -3.65
CA ARG A 125 -1.95 -17.09 -4.13
C ARG A 125 -2.08 -16.88 -5.64
N ARG A 126 -1.43 -15.84 -6.18
CA ARG A 126 -1.46 -15.55 -7.62
C ARG A 126 -0.75 -16.59 -8.46
N ARG A 127 0.23 -17.26 -7.91
CA ARG A 127 1.00 -18.32 -8.61
C ARG A 127 0.30 -19.68 -8.56
N THR A 128 -0.41 -19.98 -7.48
CA THR A 128 -1.02 -21.30 -7.23
C THR A 128 -2.48 -21.40 -7.67
N THR A 129 -3.18 -20.27 -7.81
CA THR A 129 -4.60 -20.27 -8.23
C THR A 129 -4.72 -19.89 -9.70
N GLY A 130 -5.03 -20.85 -10.56
CA GLY A 130 -5.07 -20.68 -12.02
C GLY A 130 -5.87 -19.49 -12.51
N PRO A 131 -7.16 -19.30 -12.13
CA PRO A 131 -7.95 -18.13 -12.53
C PRO A 131 -7.34 -16.79 -12.09
N VAL A 132 -6.72 -16.74 -10.91
CA VAL A 132 -6.06 -15.54 -10.40
C VAL A 132 -4.78 -15.25 -11.18
N PHE A 133 -4.04 -16.31 -11.54
CA PHE A 133 -2.84 -16.19 -12.39
C PHE A 133 -3.17 -15.63 -13.77
N MET A 134 -4.21 -16.15 -14.41
CA MET A 134 -4.67 -15.68 -15.73
C MET A 134 -5.16 -14.23 -15.70
N ALA A 135 -5.74 -13.78 -14.59
CA ALA A 135 -6.16 -12.38 -14.40
C ALA A 135 -4.99 -11.43 -14.06
N THR A 136 -3.76 -11.95 -13.92
CA THR A 136 -2.59 -11.14 -13.53
C THR A 136 -1.88 -10.58 -14.77
N THR A 137 -1.92 -9.26 -14.93
CA THR A 137 -1.30 -8.57 -16.06
C THR A 137 0.22 -8.43 -15.91
N LYS A 138 0.92 -8.08 -17.01
CA LYS A 138 2.36 -7.74 -16.95
C LYS A 138 2.62 -6.57 -15.99
N ASN A 139 1.75 -5.56 -16.01
CA ASN A 139 1.82 -4.40 -15.14
C ASN A 139 1.67 -4.78 -13.66
N ASP A 140 0.76 -5.72 -13.33
CA ASP A 140 0.65 -6.25 -11.98
C ASP A 140 1.95 -6.92 -11.52
N LYS A 141 2.61 -7.68 -12.41
CA LYS A 141 3.89 -8.35 -12.08
C LYS A 141 4.98 -7.33 -11.79
N THR A 142 5.14 -6.30 -12.62
CA THR A 142 6.10 -5.21 -12.39
C THR A 142 5.82 -4.51 -11.06
N MET A 143 4.57 -4.17 -10.77
CA MET A 143 4.17 -3.58 -9.51
C MET A 143 4.55 -4.46 -8.31
N TYR A 144 4.29 -5.78 -8.38
CA TYR A 144 4.67 -6.70 -7.29
C TYR A 144 6.17 -6.77 -7.09
N VAL A 145 6.97 -6.77 -8.16
CA VAL A 145 8.44 -6.78 -8.07
C VAL A 145 8.94 -5.52 -7.37
N VAL A 146 8.54 -4.34 -7.84
CA VAL A 146 9.00 -3.07 -7.27
C VAL A 146 8.51 -2.90 -5.83
N LEU A 147 7.25 -3.21 -5.54
CA LEU A 147 6.69 -3.12 -4.19
C LEU A 147 7.37 -4.08 -3.22
N THR A 148 7.62 -5.33 -3.63
CA THR A 148 8.33 -6.30 -2.79
C THR A 148 9.77 -5.87 -2.55
N ALA A 149 10.46 -5.35 -3.58
CA ALA A 149 11.81 -4.81 -3.44
C ALA A 149 11.84 -3.63 -2.44
N ALA A 150 10.88 -2.70 -2.51
CA ALA A 150 10.77 -1.60 -1.56
C ALA A 150 10.63 -2.12 -0.11
N ILE A 151 9.79 -3.12 0.12
CA ILE A 151 9.60 -3.74 1.45
C ILE A 151 10.88 -4.44 1.92
N VAL A 152 11.52 -5.23 1.05
CA VAL A 152 12.74 -5.97 1.38
C VAL A 152 13.88 -5.02 1.73
N PHE A 153 14.10 -3.98 0.92
CA PHE A 153 15.16 -3.00 1.21
C PHE A 153 14.84 -2.16 2.45
N GLY A 154 13.57 -1.84 2.72
CA GLY A 154 13.18 -1.20 3.98
C GLY A 154 13.42 -2.08 5.20
N LEU A 155 13.12 -3.37 5.12
CA LEU A 155 13.48 -4.32 6.19
C LEU A 155 15.00 -4.45 6.34
N TRP A 156 15.74 -4.46 5.23
CA TRP A 156 17.20 -4.48 5.29
C TRP A 156 17.75 -3.27 6.05
N THR A 157 17.30 -2.03 5.77
CA THR A 157 17.73 -0.86 6.54
C THR A 157 17.45 -1.00 8.03
N THR A 158 16.26 -1.53 8.39
CA THR A 158 15.87 -1.76 9.79
C THR A 158 16.75 -2.83 10.44
N LEU A 159 17.00 -3.95 9.77
CA LEU A 159 17.83 -5.02 10.29
C LEU A 159 19.30 -4.60 10.40
N ALA A 160 19.85 -3.89 9.40
CA ALA A 160 21.19 -3.35 9.46
C ALA A 160 21.39 -2.48 10.70
N SER A 161 20.44 -1.60 11.01
CA SER A 161 20.49 -0.77 12.22
C SER A 161 20.45 -1.57 13.51
N VAL A 162 19.79 -2.75 13.53
CA VAL A 162 19.84 -3.65 14.69
C VAL A 162 21.22 -4.25 14.89
N PHE A 163 21.87 -4.70 13.82
CA PHE A 163 23.19 -5.32 13.88
C PHE A 163 24.32 -4.33 14.17
N GLU A 164 24.16 -3.06 13.78
CA GLU A 164 25.11 -1.98 14.06
C GLU A 164 25.01 -1.48 15.52
N GLY A 165 23.90 -1.77 16.21
CA GLY A 165 23.67 -1.42 17.60
C GLY A 165 23.74 0.10 17.85
N GLU A 166 24.44 0.54 18.91
CA GLU A 166 24.57 1.95 19.27
C GLU A 166 25.36 2.77 18.23
N HIS A 167 26.16 2.13 17.38
CA HIS A 167 26.91 2.75 16.28
C HIS A 167 26.08 2.80 14.98
N GLY A 168 24.84 2.33 15.02
CA GLY A 168 23.95 2.32 13.86
C GLY A 168 23.66 3.71 13.33
N HIS A 169 23.54 3.80 12.00
CA HIS A 169 23.26 5.07 11.34
C HIS A 169 21.90 5.62 11.74
N ASN A 170 21.88 6.84 12.28
CA ASN A 170 20.65 7.54 12.62
C ASN A 170 20.09 8.29 11.41
N TYR A 171 19.14 7.71 10.73
CA TYR A 171 18.48 8.32 9.56
C TYR A 171 17.79 9.67 9.88
N ARG A 172 17.51 9.97 11.16
CA ARG A 172 16.93 11.25 11.59
C ARG A 172 17.90 12.42 11.46
N ASP A 173 19.18 12.14 11.34
CA ASP A 173 20.24 13.15 11.17
C ASP A 173 20.66 13.33 9.69
N THR A 174 20.20 12.45 8.78
CA THR A 174 20.54 12.47 7.36
C THR A 174 19.30 12.43 6.45
N VAL A 175 18.65 11.26 6.32
CA VAL A 175 17.52 11.05 5.40
C VAL A 175 16.32 11.93 5.74
N ALA A 176 16.01 12.09 7.03
CA ALA A 176 14.86 12.87 7.45
C ALA A 176 15.01 14.39 7.23
N PRO A 177 16.17 15.04 7.49
CA PRO A 177 16.41 16.42 7.07
C PRO A 177 16.31 16.61 5.57
N TRP A 178 16.94 15.73 4.78
CA TRP A 178 16.80 15.74 3.33
C TRP A 178 15.33 15.64 2.89
N PHE A 179 14.59 14.70 3.43
CA PHE A 179 13.17 14.54 3.08
C PHE A 179 12.35 15.80 3.38
N ARG A 180 12.57 16.43 4.55
CA ARG A 180 11.86 17.66 4.92
C ARG A 180 12.27 18.86 4.07
N SER A 181 13.54 18.96 3.67
CA SER A 181 14.08 20.04 2.84
C SER A 181 13.48 20.05 1.42
N LEU A 182 12.98 18.91 0.93
CA LEU A 182 12.27 18.83 -0.35
C LEU A 182 11.00 19.69 -0.37
N PHE A 183 10.30 19.81 0.75
CA PHE A 183 9.04 20.59 0.83
C PHE A 183 9.26 22.10 0.82
N VAL A 184 10.46 22.55 1.11
CA VAL A 184 10.85 23.96 1.01
C VAL A 184 11.65 24.28 -0.26
N PHE A 185 11.74 23.32 -1.19
CA PHE A 185 12.47 23.44 -2.46
C PHE A 185 13.95 23.74 -2.32
N GLN A 186 14.56 23.36 -1.21
CA GLN A 186 15.99 23.50 -0.92
C GLN A 186 16.56 22.16 -0.46
N PRO A 187 16.69 21.15 -1.35
CA PRO A 187 17.10 19.82 -0.98
C PRO A 187 18.49 19.80 -0.34
N ASP A 188 18.57 19.26 0.87
CA ASP A 188 19.82 19.01 1.56
C ASP A 188 20.49 17.76 0.99
N ILE A 189 21.12 17.91 -0.17
CA ILE A 189 21.74 16.80 -0.90
C ILE A 189 22.90 16.21 -0.08
N THR A 190 23.62 17.04 0.68
CA THR A 190 24.76 16.59 1.49
C THR A 190 24.31 15.64 2.60
N ALA A 191 23.18 15.94 3.25
CA ALA A 191 22.62 15.07 4.27
C ALA A 191 22.25 13.69 3.69
N MET A 192 21.63 13.65 2.49
CA MET A 192 21.30 12.37 1.86
C MET A 192 22.54 11.63 1.34
N ALA A 193 23.49 12.33 0.76
CA ALA A 193 24.74 11.73 0.27
C ALA A 193 25.56 11.06 1.39
N ALA A 194 25.46 11.57 2.63
CA ALA A 194 26.10 11.00 3.80
C ALA A 194 25.38 9.73 4.34
N ALA A 195 24.18 9.40 3.84
CA ALA A 195 23.46 8.22 4.29
C ALA A 195 24.10 6.92 3.75
N PRO A 196 23.99 5.78 4.46
CA PRO A 196 24.46 4.49 3.99
C PRO A 196 23.77 4.04 2.69
N PHE A 197 24.47 3.21 1.92
CA PHE A 197 23.97 2.67 0.65
C PHE A 197 22.61 1.98 0.76
N SER A 198 22.32 1.31 1.87
CA SER A 198 21.01 0.66 2.11
C SER A 198 19.86 1.66 2.07
N PHE A 199 20.05 2.86 2.64
CA PHE A 199 19.06 3.94 2.59
C PHE A 199 18.92 4.53 1.19
N HIS A 200 20.02 4.71 0.47
CA HIS A 200 20.00 5.14 -0.94
C HIS A 200 19.17 4.18 -1.78
N LEU A 201 19.45 2.89 -1.69
CA LEU A 201 18.74 1.87 -2.47
C LEU A 201 17.27 1.80 -2.13
N HIS A 202 16.92 1.83 -0.83
CA HIS A 202 15.52 1.84 -0.39
C HIS A 202 14.79 3.08 -0.91
N THR A 203 15.39 4.26 -0.83
CA THR A 203 14.81 5.52 -1.31
C THR A 203 14.60 5.50 -2.82
N LEU A 204 15.59 5.02 -3.61
CA LEU A 204 15.48 4.92 -5.06
C LEU A 204 14.35 3.98 -5.49
N VAL A 205 14.25 2.81 -4.87
CA VAL A 205 13.17 1.86 -5.16
C VAL A 205 11.82 2.41 -4.69
N GLY A 206 11.77 3.15 -3.58
CA GLY A 206 10.60 3.88 -3.14
C GLY A 206 10.16 4.93 -4.17
N MET A 207 11.08 5.74 -4.70
CA MET A 207 10.77 6.69 -5.77
C MET A 207 10.28 6.00 -7.04
N ALA A 208 10.90 4.89 -7.44
CA ALA A 208 10.43 4.07 -8.57
C ALA A 208 9.00 3.55 -8.34
N LEU A 209 8.66 3.14 -7.11
CA LEU A 209 7.30 2.74 -6.74
C LEU A 209 6.30 3.89 -6.95
N PHE A 210 6.64 5.10 -6.52
CA PHE A 210 5.79 6.28 -6.72
C PHE A 210 5.63 6.66 -8.20
N VAL A 211 6.69 6.53 -9.01
CA VAL A 211 6.64 6.76 -10.46
C VAL A 211 5.66 5.81 -11.15
N ILE A 212 5.68 4.51 -10.80
CA ILE A 212 4.76 3.52 -11.40
C ILE A 212 3.36 3.53 -10.77
N TRP A 213 3.16 4.19 -9.64
CA TRP A 213 1.91 4.18 -8.87
C TRP A 213 0.69 4.55 -9.73
N PRO A 214 0.65 5.68 -10.45
CA PRO A 214 -0.51 6.08 -11.24
C PRO A 214 -0.90 5.04 -12.29
N PHE A 215 0.06 4.30 -12.80
CA PHE A 215 -0.12 3.36 -13.91
C PHE A 215 -0.45 1.94 -13.47
N THR A 216 -0.52 1.70 -12.16
CA THR A 216 -0.77 0.38 -11.57
C THR A 216 -2.09 0.35 -10.79
N ARG A 217 -2.42 -0.80 -10.22
CA ARG A 217 -3.57 -0.93 -9.31
C ARG A 217 -3.40 -0.19 -7.98
N LEU A 218 -2.20 0.30 -7.65
CA LEU A 218 -1.94 1.04 -6.41
C LEU A 218 -2.79 2.33 -6.30
N VAL A 219 -3.34 2.81 -7.41
CA VAL A 219 -4.26 3.97 -7.42
C VAL A 219 -5.47 3.79 -6.51
N HIS A 220 -5.88 2.54 -6.21
CA HIS A 220 -7.01 2.30 -5.30
C HIS A 220 -6.77 2.86 -3.89
N ALA A 221 -5.52 3.10 -3.47
CA ALA A 221 -5.21 3.72 -2.19
C ALA A 221 -5.85 5.12 -2.06
N PHE A 222 -5.96 5.87 -3.17
CA PHE A 222 -6.59 7.21 -3.18
C PHE A 222 -8.12 7.17 -3.22
N THR A 223 -8.72 6.00 -3.44
CA THR A 223 -10.17 5.79 -3.43
C THR A 223 -10.63 4.94 -2.26
N ALA A 224 -9.79 4.75 -1.25
CA ALA A 224 -10.16 4.05 -0.04
C ALA A 224 -11.41 4.71 0.59
N PRO A 225 -12.49 3.97 0.84
CA PRO A 225 -13.76 4.56 1.28
C PRO A 225 -13.73 4.87 2.78
N LEU A 226 -12.87 5.82 3.18
CA LEU A 226 -12.66 6.22 4.59
C LEU A 226 -13.95 6.66 5.27
N HIS A 227 -14.91 7.19 4.50
CA HIS A 227 -16.22 7.59 5.03
C HIS A 227 -17.03 6.42 5.61
N TYR A 228 -16.74 5.16 5.22
CA TYR A 228 -17.40 4.00 5.83
C TYR A 228 -17.00 3.78 7.29
N LEU A 229 -15.87 4.30 7.75
CA LEU A 229 -15.47 4.24 9.16
C LEU A 229 -16.44 4.99 10.07
N PHE A 230 -17.10 6.01 9.54
CA PHE A 230 -18.01 6.89 10.30
C PHE A 230 -19.46 6.72 9.88
N ARG A 231 -19.75 5.87 8.90
CA ARG A 231 -21.10 5.64 8.39
C ARG A 231 -21.79 4.58 9.24
N PRO A 232 -23.04 4.84 9.72
CA PRO A 232 -23.84 3.80 10.33
C PRO A 232 -24.10 2.67 9.32
N TYR A 233 -24.07 1.43 9.79
CA TYR A 233 -24.36 0.28 8.94
C TYR A 233 -25.78 0.34 8.39
N ILE A 234 -25.95 -0.09 7.13
CA ILE A 234 -27.25 -0.11 6.47
C ILE A 234 -27.95 -1.40 6.85
N VAL A 235 -29.12 -1.28 7.50
CA VAL A 235 -29.98 -2.42 7.79
C VAL A 235 -30.93 -2.60 6.60
N TYR A 236 -30.72 -3.64 5.80
CA TYR A 236 -31.67 -4.06 4.80
C TYR A 236 -32.80 -4.80 5.52
N ARG A 237 -33.92 -4.13 5.71
CA ARG A 237 -35.14 -4.76 6.22
C ARG A 237 -36.01 -5.11 5.03
N SER A 238 -36.48 -6.37 4.95
CA SER A 238 -37.53 -6.74 4.01
C SER A 238 -38.79 -5.90 4.32
N ARG A 239 -39.37 -5.25 3.30
CA ARG A 239 -40.66 -4.58 3.43
C ARG A 239 -41.83 -5.56 3.60
N ASP A 240 -41.60 -6.82 3.24
CA ASP A 240 -42.64 -7.86 3.32
C ASP A 240 -42.74 -8.41 4.73
N ARG A 241 -43.40 -7.64 5.61
CA ARG A 241 -43.87 -8.17 6.92
C ARG A 241 -44.93 -9.26 6.78
N ASP A 242 -45.59 -9.33 5.64
CA ASP A 242 -46.73 -10.24 5.42
C ASP A 242 -46.35 -11.59 4.79
N ARG A 243 -45.08 -11.85 4.51
CA ARG A 243 -44.65 -13.14 3.93
C ARG A 243 -44.59 -14.30 4.93
N GLY A 244 -44.72 -14.04 6.22
CA GLY A 244 -44.71 -15.09 7.25
C GLY A 244 -45.99 -15.93 7.34
N GLY A 245 -47.11 -15.44 6.78
CA GLY A 245 -48.42 -16.14 6.89
C GLY A 245 -49.03 -16.61 5.57
N SER A 246 -48.56 -16.09 4.42
CA SER A 246 -49.25 -16.38 3.14
C SER A 246 -48.31 -16.76 1.99
N ALA A 247 -47.03 -17.02 2.27
CA ALA A 247 -46.03 -17.33 1.23
C ALA A 247 -46.44 -18.53 0.36
N GLY A 248 -47.09 -19.52 0.93
CA GLY A 248 -47.63 -20.67 0.21
C GLY A 248 -48.85 -20.32 -0.70
N ALA A 249 -49.70 -19.42 -0.25
CA ALA A 249 -50.89 -19.02 -1.02
C ALA A 249 -50.55 -18.00 -2.12
N ALA A 250 -49.61 -17.08 -1.89
CA ALA A 250 -49.18 -16.12 -2.88
C ALA A 250 -48.30 -16.77 -3.98
N ALA A 251 -47.43 -17.70 -3.63
CA ALA A 251 -46.65 -18.47 -4.61
C ALA A 251 -47.55 -19.34 -5.50
N ALA A 252 -48.58 -19.95 -4.92
CA ALA A 252 -49.60 -20.72 -5.67
C ALA A 252 -50.46 -19.83 -6.58
N ARG A 253 -50.75 -18.59 -6.18
CA ARG A 253 -51.48 -17.62 -7.01
C ARG A 253 -50.63 -17.08 -8.14
N THR A 254 -49.36 -16.73 -7.89
CA THR A 254 -48.44 -16.22 -8.93
C THR A 254 -48.11 -17.29 -9.97
N SER A 255 -47.95 -18.56 -9.56
CA SER A 255 -47.71 -19.65 -10.51
C SER A 255 -48.94 -19.91 -11.40
N ARG A 256 -50.17 -19.85 -10.84
CA ARG A 256 -51.41 -19.96 -11.63
C ARG A 256 -51.63 -18.78 -12.58
N THR A 257 -51.25 -17.56 -12.19
CA THR A 257 -51.38 -16.36 -13.04
C THR A 257 -50.32 -16.32 -14.13
N ALA A 258 -49.11 -16.78 -13.84
CA ALA A 258 -48.04 -16.92 -14.82
C ALA A 258 -48.34 -18.01 -15.85
N ALA A 259 -48.89 -19.16 -15.44
CA ALA A 259 -49.29 -20.20 -16.35
C ALA A 259 -50.41 -19.74 -17.31
N ARG A 260 -51.35 -18.88 -16.82
CA ARG A 260 -52.41 -18.29 -17.68
C ARG A 260 -51.90 -17.25 -18.68
N ARG A 261 -50.67 -16.70 -18.50
CA ARG A 261 -50.05 -15.72 -19.41
C ARG A 261 -49.00 -16.33 -20.31
N GLY A 262 -48.87 -17.65 -20.40
CA GLY A 262 -47.92 -18.33 -21.29
C GLY A 262 -46.45 -18.27 -20.83
N TRP A 263 -46.20 -17.89 -19.57
CA TRP A 263 -44.84 -17.89 -19.01
C TRP A 263 -44.62 -19.15 -18.17
N SER A 264 -43.69 -20.00 -18.55
CA SER A 264 -43.19 -21.12 -17.77
C SER A 264 -41.76 -20.87 -17.31
N ALA A 265 -41.41 -21.33 -16.09
CA ALA A 265 -40.04 -21.25 -15.62
C ALA A 265 -39.14 -22.11 -16.53
N VAL A 266 -37.99 -21.57 -16.92
CA VAL A 266 -36.99 -22.28 -17.73
C VAL A 266 -36.58 -23.57 -16.99
N GLY A 267 -36.85 -24.75 -17.58
CA GLY A 267 -36.50 -26.06 -17.00
C GLY A 267 -37.64 -26.90 -16.48
N THR A 268 -38.90 -26.38 -16.42
CA THR A 268 -40.07 -27.21 -16.16
C THR A 268 -40.55 -27.86 -17.47
N ARG A 269 -40.05 -29.05 -17.80
CA ARG A 269 -40.63 -29.90 -18.82
C ARG A 269 -41.98 -30.37 -18.30
N ASP A 270 -43.07 -30.03 -19.02
CA ASP A 270 -44.38 -30.60 -18.81
C ASP A 270 -44.31 -32.12 -18.87
N ARG A 271 -44.39 -32.79 -17.74
CA ARG A 271 -44.49 -34.26 -17.63
C ARG A 271 -45.90 -34.81 -17.88
N ASP A 272 -46.85 -33.94 -18.19
CA ASP A 272 -48.27 -34.32 -18.21
C ASP A 272 -48.90 -34.58 -19.58
N THR A 273 -48.11 -34.74 -20.65
CA THR A 273 -48.67 -35.05 -21.98
C THR A 273 -48.43 -36.48 -22.46
N ARG A 274 -48.18 -37.44 -21.56
CA ARG A 274 -48.10 -38.88 -21.96
C ARG A 274 -49.03 -39.76 -21.15
N ASN A 275 -50.30 -39.47 -21.12
CA ASN A 275 -51.34 -40.44 -20.80
C ASN A 275 -52.68 -39.89 -21.25
N ARG A 276 -52.93 -39.96 -22.55
CA ARG A 276 -54.27 -40.18 -23.14
C ARG A 276 -54.07 -40.85 -24.48
#